data_ea1d30a65ec63595dc0d75111ff341b5
#
_entry.id   ea1d30a65ec63595dc0d75111ff341b5
#
_cell.length_a   1.000
_cell.length_b   1.000
_cell.length_c   1.000
_cell.angle_alpha   90.00
_cell.angle_beta   90.00
_cell.angle_gamma   90.00
#
_symmetry.space_group_name_H-M   'P 1'
#
loop_
_entity.id
_entity.type
_entity.pdbx_description
1 polymer ?
#
loop_
_entity_poly.entity_id
_entity_poly.type
_entity_poly.pdbx_seq_one_letter_code
_entity_poly.pdbx_strand_id
1 'polypeptide(L)'
;MNMVRDRKFAIVLAATIVASTSCIASAQGTRKTSPGNGPFGVPQVTFRVHRLGTDHAEGITTIDMNGDGRPDLVSGAYWYENPGPEGGEWKRHQFRTVGILGEFVSDCGEWNFDVNHDGAPDVVTTGWMLNGLWWYENPKKPGVMWQRHFIADSYDTEGGATGDLNGDGKPDLALAHYNHSGILWVDFSGTTPKVHAVGGKEQDGHGIGIADVDGDGKADILTPYGWFKNIDADHDKWEWHGDWQLGDAGFPILGYDVNDDGKMDIIYGQGHSYGLYWLEQQGEGASRRWVKHVIDESYSQIHSLALADIDGDGVPELITGKRYRGHSGNDPGSYDPLVVYYYKIDRKAGQFTRYPIAVNGTAAGGTQFLVQDLDGDGDIDLATAGKTGVHFFENLKVDRVPKETREKDLLLDTQWPFEGEGVVVKQEDGPRPQ
;
A
#
# COMPACT_ATOMS: atom_id res chain seq x y z
N MET A 1 11.73 -64.93 -35.18
CA MET A 1 10.85 -65.71 -36.05
C MET A 1 9.57 -65.94 -35.28
N ASN A 2 8.48 -65.56 -35.87
CA ASN A 2 7.05 -65.68 -35.50
C ASN A 2 6.50 -64.75 -34.39
N MET A 3 5.86 -63.76 -34.82
CA MET A 3 4.42 -63.53 -35.21
C MET A 3 3.50 -63.62 -33.99
N VAL A 4 3.04 -62.44 -33.52
CA VAL A 4 1.82 -61.71 -33.81
C VAL A 4 0.50 -62.44 -33.57
N ARG A 5 -0.31 -61.93 -32.70
CA ARG A 5 -1.75 -61.77 -32.97
C ARG A 5 -2.42 -60.77 -31.98
N ASP A 6 -2.91 -59.72 -32.59
CA ASP A 6 -3.88 -58.79 -32.03
C ASP A 6 -5.13 -59.46 -31.48
N ARG A 7 -5.64 -59.02 -30.36
CA ARG A 7 -7.09 -59.06 -30.07
C ARG A 7 -7.54 -57.72 -29.49
N LYS A 8 -8.26 -56.99 -30.34
CA LYS A 8 -9.09 -55.84 -29.96
C LYS A 8 -10.25 -56.34 -29.13
N PHE A 9 -10.42 -55.87 -27.91
CA PHE A 9 -11.69 -55.94 -27.20
C PHE A 9 -12.33 -54.55 -27.24
N ALA A 10 -13.42 -54.46 -27.99
CA ALA A 10 -14.32 -53.30 -27.94
C ALA A 10 -15.25 -53.47 -26.74
N ILE A 11 -15.12 -52.59 -25.76
CA ILE A 11 -16.11 -52.45 -24.70
C ILE A 11 -17.04 -51.33 -25.11
N VAL A 12 -18.27 -51.67 -25.40
CA VAL A 12 -19.37 -50.73 -25.60
C VAL A 12 -19.86 -50.32 -24.21
N LEU A 13 -19.55 -49.12 -23.81
CA LEU A 13 -20.12 -48.49 -22.61
C LEU A 13 -21.37 -47.72 -23.01
N ALA A 14 -22.53 -48.24 -22.66
CA ALA A 14 -23.78 -47.51 -22.78
C ALA A 14 -23.81 -46.42 -21.69
N ALA A 15 -23.65 -45.17 -22.11
CA ALA A 15 -23.83 -44.03 -21.24
C ALA A 15 -25.32 -43.67 -21.13
N THR A 16 -25.90 -43.95 -19.98
CA THR A 16 -27.24 -43.47 -19.61
C THR A 16 -27.10 -42.00 -19.23
N ILE A 17 -27.56 -41.10 -20.11
CA ILE A 17 -27.65 -39.70 -19.82
C ILE A 17 -28.84 -39.47 -18.90
N VAL A 18 -28.59 -39.30 -17.62
CA VAL A 18 -29.57 -38.73 -16.69
C VAL A 18 -29.46 -37.20 -16.81
N ALA A 19 -30.40 -36.61 -17.52
CA ALA A 19 -30.56 -35.18 -17.57
C ALA A 19 -31.10 -34.68 -16.21
N SER A 20 -30.20 -34.32 -15.31
CA SER A 20 -30.55 -33.52 -14.14
C SER A 20 -30.66 -32.04 -14.59
N THR A 21 -31.87 -31.59 -14.80
CA THR A 21 -32.16 -30.16 -14.90
C THR A 21 -31.90 -29.49 -13.55
N SER A 22 -30.65 -29.11 -13.34
CA SER A 22 -30.33 -28.16 -12.27
C SER A 22 -30.86 -26.79 -12.72
N CYS A 23 -31.99 -26.37 -12.16
CA CYS A 23 -32.36 -24.97 -12.16
C CYS A 23 -31.22 -24.19 -11.44
N ILE A 24 -30.31 -23.64 -12.22
CA ILE A 24 -29.46 -22.57 -11.74
C ILE A 24 -30.40 -21.36 -11.62
N ALA A 25 -30.98 -21.22 -10.43
CA ALA A 25 -31.50 -19.92 -10.01
C ALA A 25 -30.29 -18.99 -10.03
N SER A 26 -30.19 -18.18 -11.09
CA SER A 26 -29.34 -17.00 -11.06
C SER A 26 -29.88 -16.12 -9.91
N ALA A 27 -29.29 -16.26 -8.74
CA ALA A 27 -29.40 -15.23 -7.74
C ALA A 27 -28.72 -14.01 -8.39
N GLN A 28 -29.51 -13.20 -9.10
CA GLN A 28 -29.22 -11.79 -9.24
C GLN A 28 -29.25 -11.25 -7.80
N GLY A 29 -28.14 -11.44 -7.10
CA GLY A 29 -27.87 -10.69 -5.91
C GLY A 29 -27.97 -9.24 -6.34
N THR A 30 -29.00 -8.58 -5.91
CA THR A 30 -29.04 -7.12 -5.92
C THR A 30 -27.70 -6.71 -5.29
N ARG A 31 -26.80 -6.14 -6.13
CA ARG A 31 -25.56 -5.52 -5.66
C ARG A 31 -26.00 -4.56 -4.58
N LYS A 32 -25.86 -4.96 -3.32
CA LYS A 32 -26.00 -4.02 -2.21
C LYS A 32 -24.78 -3.11 -2.40
N THR A 33 -25.03 -1.93 -2.92
CA THR A 33 -24.03 -0.85 -2.83
C THR A 33 -23.63 -0.77 -1.38
N SER A 34 -22.35 -1.02 -1.12
CA SER A 34 -21.80 -0.77 0.22
C SER A 34 -22.19 0.65 0.63
N PRO A 35 -22.49 0.87 1.90
CA PRO A 35 -22.83 2.21 2.38
C PRO A 35 -21.79 3.28 2.02
N GLY A 36 -20.52 2.91 1.73
CA GLY A 36 -19.47 3.82 1.27
C GLY A 36 -19.51 4.22 -0.21
N ASN A 37 -20.36 3.61 -1.06
CA ASN A 37 -20.51 3.97 -2.47
C ASN A 37 -21.61 5.02 -2.70
N GLY A 38 -21.76 5.96 -1.80
CA GLY A 38 -22.60 7.13 -2.00
C GLY A 38 -22.09 7.96 -3.20
N PRO A 39 -22.93 8.82 -3.78
CA PRO A 39 -22.45 9.77 -4.78
C PRO A 39 -21.28 10.54 -4.17
N PHE A 40 -20.24 10.81 -4.97
CA PHE A 40 -19.09 11.57 -4.53
C PHE A 40 -19.56 12.86 -3.87
N GLY A 41 -19.39 12.96 -2.55
CA GLY A 41 -19.68 14.19 -1.82
C GLY A 41 -18.76 15.32 -2.30
N VAL A 42 -19.11 16.54 -1.98
CA VAL A 42 -18.17 17.65 -2.15
C VAL A 42 -16.97 17.35 -1.25
N PRO A 43 -15.73 17.30 -1.78
CA PRO A 43 -14.55 17.03 -0.98
C PRO A 43 -14.49 18.03 0.18
N GLN A 44 -14.27 17.53 1.40
CA GLN A 44 -14.06 18.39 2.57
C GLN A 44 -12.65 18.93 2.58
N VAL A 45 -11.70 18.14 2.06
CA VAL A 45 -10.31 18.51 1.82
C VAL A 45 -10.05 18.40 0.32
N THR A 46 -9.38 19.37 -0.24
CA THR A 46 -8.95 19.40 -1.63
C THR A 46 -7.44 19.45 -1.69
N PHE A 47 -6.88 18.90 -2.76
CA PHE A 47 -5.44 18.82 -2.94
C PHE A 47 -5.02 19.47 -4.25
N ARG A 48 -3.86 20.12 -4.23
CA ARG A 48 -3.13 20.48 -5.45
C ARG A 48 -2.14 19.37 -5.76
N VAL A 49 -2.22 18.84 -6.97
CA VAL A 49 -1.37 17.73 -7.39
C VAL A 49 -0.14 18.25 -8.13
N HIS A 50 1.03 18.01 -7.58
CA HIS A 50 2.32 18.33 -8.19
C HIS A 50 2.97 17.05 -8.71
N ARG A 51 3.32 16.99 -10.00
CA ARG A 51 4.14 15.92 -10.55
C ARG A 51 5.59 16.35 -10.53
N LEU A 52 6.36 15.83 -9.58
CA LEU A 52 7.74 16.25 -9.33
C LEU A 52 8.73 15.61 -10.31
N GLY A 53 8.46 14.40 -10.78
CA GLY A 53 9.28 13.68 -11.72
C GLY A 53 8.50 12.64 -12.51
N THR A 54 9.08 12.19 -13.60
CA THR A 54 8.53 11.14 -14.45
C THR A 54 9.27 9.81 -14.31
N ASP A 55 10.25 9.78 -13.41
CA ASP A 55 11.09 8.61 -13.19
C ASP A 55 10.26 7.51 -12.52
N HIS A 56 10.46 6.29 -12.99
CA HIS A 56 9.84 5.14 -12.37
C HIS A 56 10.54 4.88 -11.03
N ALA A 57 9.79 4.97 -9.96
CA ALA A 57 10.14 4.61 -8.60
C ALA A 57 8.89 4.09 -7.91
N GLU A 58 8.99 3.32 -6.85
CA GLU A 58 7.81 2.79 -6.17
C GLU A 58 7.83 3.03 -4.66
N GLY A 59 9.04 3.09 -4.07
CA GLY A 59 9.24 3.53 -2.69
C GLY A 59 9.31 5.06 -2.57
N ILE A 60 8.95 5.59 -1.40
CA ILE A 60 9.07 7.01 -1.08
C ILE A 60 9.28 7.22 0.41
N THR A 61 10.17 8.13 0.75
CA THR A 61 10.42 8.57 2.14
C THR A 61 10.82 10.05 2.19
N THR A 62 11.09 10.58 3.39
CA THR A 62 11.61 11.95 3.58
C THR A 62 12.91 11.96 4.35
N ILE A 63 13.84 12.81 3.92
CA ILE A 63 15.07 13.11 4.66
C ILE A 63 15.41 14.58 4.38
N ASP A 64 15.91 15.30 5.38
CA ASP A 64 16.55 16.60 5.16
C ASP A 64 17.91 16.36 4.49
N MET A 65 17.92 16.33 3.15
CA MET A 65 19.07 15.94 2.32
C MET A 65 20.14 17.03 2.20
N ASN A 66 19.75 18.27 2.39
CA ASN A 66 20.61 19.45 2.24
C ASN A 66 20.97 20.13 3.57
N GLY A 67 20.36 19.71 4.68
CA GLY A 67 20.62 20.25 6.02
C GLY A 67 19.95 21.59 6.29
N ASP A 68 18.85 21.90 5.59
CA ASP A 68 18.15 23.19 5.75
C ASP A 68 16.97 23.14 6.74
N GLY A 69 16.73 21.97 7.34
CA GLY A 69 15.70 21.74 8.36
C GLY A 69 14.32 21.42 7.79
N ARG A 70 14.17 21.27 6.47
CA ARG A 70 12.93 20.86 5.82
C ARG A 70 13.02 19.41 5.32
N PRO A 71 11.92 18.66 5.37
CA PRO A 71 11.89 17.29 4.81
C PRO A 71 11.88 17.35 3.29
N ASP A 72 12.93 16.84 2.65
CA ASP A 72 12.96 16.61 1.20
C ASP A 72 12.31 15.27 0.87
N LEU A 73 11.67 15.15 -0.30
CA LEU A 73 11.15 13.88 -0.77
C LEU A 73 12.28 13.04 -1.40
N VAL A 74 12.36 11.78 -1.01
CA VAL A 74 13.34 10.82 -1.53
C VAL A 74 12.59 9.68 -2.20
N SER A 75 12.92 9.39 -3.48
CA SER A 75 12.30 8.31 -4.22
C SER A 75 13.17 7.86 -5.39
N GLY A 76 13.38 6.57 -5.51
CA GLY A 76 14.18 6.01 -6.60
C GLY A 76 15.61 6.53 -6.64
N ALA A 77 16.04 7.00 -7.78
CA ALA A 77 17.40 7.52 -7.98
C ALA A 77 17.59 8.95 -7.46
N TYR A 78 16.51 9.62 -7.04
CA TYR A 78 16.50 11.05 -6.83
C TYR A 78 15.93 11.45 -5.47
N TRP A 79 16.32 12.63 -5.04
CA TRP A 79 15.62 13.38 -4.02
C TRP A 79 15.16 14.73 -4.61
N TYR A 80 14.10 15.26 -4.06
CA TYR A 80 13.45 16.48 -4.51
C TYR A 80 13.52 17.50 -3.39
N GLU A 81 14.29 18.57 -3.63
CA GLU A 81 14.53 19.65 -2.68
C GLU A 81 13.23 20.40 -2.39
N ASN A 82 12.84 20.39 -1.12
CA ASN A 82 11.65 21.06 -0.65
C ASN A 82 11.81 22.58 -0.72
N PRO A 83 11.01 23.29 -1.52
CA PRO A 83 11.12 24.74 -1.64
C PRO A 83 10.67 25.49 -0.38
N GLY A 84 10.01 24.80 0.56
CA GLY A 84 9.46 25.34 1.78
C GLY A 84 8.14 26.08 1.61
N PRO A 85 7.66 26.74 2.69
CA PRO A 85 6.31 27.27 2.79
C PRO A 85 5.98 28.43 1.82
N GLU A 86 6.96 29.03 1.21
CA GLU A 86 6.74 30.06 0.19
C GLU A 86 6.36 29.45 -1.17
N GLY A 87 6.41 28.11 -1.27
CA GLY A 87 6.23 27.37 -2.51
C GLY A 87 7.38 27.55 -3.49
N GLY A 88 7.33 26.85 -4.60
CA GLY A 88 8.35 26.93 -5.64
C GLY A 88 8.57 25.60 -6.34
N GLU A 89 9.67 25.53 -7.08
CA GLU A 89 10.06 24.32 -7.80
C GLU A 89 10.78 23.35 -6.86
N TRP A 90 10.29 22.13 -6.80
CA TRP A 90 10.97 20.99 -6.18
C TRP A 90 12.13 20.54 -7.10
N LYS A 91 13.32 21.00 -6.79
CA LYS A 91 14.50 20.68 -7.63
C LYS A 91 14.94 19.24 -7.41
N ARG A 92 15.12 18.53 -8.52
CA ARG A 92 15.53 17.13 -8.51
C ARG A 92 17.06 16.97 -8.50
N HIS A 93 17.56 16.11 -7.59
CA HIS A 93 18.98 15.82 -7.43
C HIS A 93 19.20 14.30 -7.41
N GLN A 94 20.16 13.80 -8.16
CA GLN A 94 20.51 12.39 -8.15
C GLN A 94 21.46 12.07 -6.98
N PHE A 95 21.17 10.99 -6.24
CA PHE A 95 22.02 10.53 -5.14
C PHE A 95 22.42 9.05 -5.23
N ARG A 96 21.70 8.25 -6.02
CA ARG A 96 22.02 6.84 -6.27
C ARG A 96 21.59 6.42 -7.68
N THR A 97 21.85 5.17 -8.04
CA THR A 97 21.31 4.54 -9.24
C THR A 97 20.33 3.44 -8.86
N VAL A 98 19.25 3.32 -9.62
CA VAL A 98 18.21 2.32 -9.44
C VAL A 98 18.13 1.47 -10.71
N GLY A 99 18.01 0.15 -10.54
CA GLY A 99 17.84 -0.77 -11.65
C GLY A 99 16.40 -0.74 -12.17
N ILE A 100 16.25 -0.71 -13.49
CA ILE A 100 14.94 -0.81 -14.15
C ILE A 100 15.03 -1.93 -15.19
N LEU A 101 14.05 -2.85 -15.16
CA LEU A 101 13.90 -3.90 -16.15
C LEU A 101 12.43 -3.98 -16.60
N GLY A 102 12.15 -3.49 -17.79
CA GLY A 102 10.80 -3.40 -18.31
C GLY A 102 9.95 -2.46 -17.45
N GLU A 103 8.93 -3.01 -16.80
CA GLU A 103 8.07 -2.25 -15.90
C GLU A 103 8.46 -2.38 -14.42
N PHE A 104 9.51 -3.11 -14.10
CA PHE A 104 9.96 -3.33 -12.73
C PHE A 104 11.11 -2.41 -12.37
N VAL A 105 11.14 -1.98 -11.14
CA VAL A 105 12.19 -1.15 -10.55
C VAL A 105 12.75 -1.85 -9.31
N SER A 106 14.00 -1.58 -8.97
CA SER A 106 14.68 -2.25 -7.86
C SER A 106 14.39 -1.62 -6.48
N ASP A 107 13.49 -0.64 -6.41
CA ASP A 107 13.08 0.01 -5.17
C ASP A 107 11.54 -0.03 -5.05
N CYS A 108 11.02 -1.05 -4.39
CA CYS A 108 9.59 -1.15 -4.13
C CYS A 108 9.21 -0.63 -2.73
N GLY A 109 10.17 -0.37 -1.88
CA GLY A 109 9.99 0.23 -0.56
C GLY A 109 11.20 1.07 -0.17
N GLU A 110 10.94 2.23 0.44
CA GLU A 110 11.96 3.14 0.95
C GLU A 110 11.60 3.61 2.35
N TRP A 111 12.59 3.57 3.24
CA TRP A 111 12.45 4.02 4.62
C TRP A 111 13.69 4.80 5.04
N ASN A 112 13.52 5.70 6.01
CA ASN A 112 14.61 6.45 6.60
C ASN A 112 14.93 5.90 8.00
N PHE A 113 16.18 5.51 8.19
CA PHE A 113 16.72 5.11 9.48
C PHE A 113 18.14 5.67 9.63
N ASP A 114 18.54 6.07 10.81
CA ASP A 114 19.96 6.36 11.11
C ASP A 114 20.65 5.03 11.41
N VAL A 115 21.04 4.30 10.34
CA VAL A 115 21.49 2.90 10.42
C VAL A 115 22.83 2.75 11.13
N ASN A 116 23.73 3.72 10.95
CA ASN A 116 25.06 3.72 11.54
C ASN A 116 25.17 4.57 12.82
N HIS A 117 24.06 5.17 13.26
CA HIS A 117 23.96 6.05 14.44
C HIS A 117 24.92 7.25 14.40
N ASP A 118 25.09 7.83 13.22
CA ASP A 118 25.95 9.01 13.03
C ASP A 118 25.18 10.33 13.12
N GLY A 119 23.87 10.26 13.37
CA GLY A 119 22.95 11.39 13.55
C GLY A 119 22.36 11.92 12.25
N ALA A 120 22.56 11.24 11.12
CA ALA A 120 21.91 11.55 9.85
C ALA A 120 21.10 10.34 9.35
N PRO A 121 19.83 10.51 8.99
CA PRO A 121 19.05 9.42 8.41
C PRO A 121 19.65 8.94 7.08
N ASP A 122 19.65 7.63 6.92
CA ASP A 122 20.04 6.91 5.71
C ASP A 122 18.79 6.45 4.96
N VAL A 123 18.93 6.00 3.70
CA VAL A 123 17.86 5.39 2.93
C VAL A 123 17.98 3.87 2.98
N VAL A 124 17.02 3.21 3.61
CA VAL A 124 16.89 1.74 3.57
C VAL A 124 15.94 1.38 2.44
N THR A 125 16.28 0.38 1.63
CA THR A 125 15.46 -0.03 0.48
C THR A 125 15.56 -1.51 0.17
N THR A 126 14.50 -2.04 -0.40
CA THR A 126 14.40 -3.37 -0.99
C THR A 126 13.50 -3.33 -2.22
N GLY A 127 13.39 -4.42 -2.96
CA GLY A 127 12.49 -4.47 -4.10
C GLY A 127 12.42 -5.85 -4.75
N TRP A 128 11.43 -6.02 -5.62
CA TRP A 128 11.17 -7.28 -6.31
C TRP A 128 12.38 -7.81 -7.09
N MET A 129 13.15 -6.91 -7.69
CA MET A 129 14.32 -7.27 -8.50
C MET A 129 15.65 -7.03 -7.81
N LEU A 130 15.63 -6.49 -6.60
CA LEU A 130 16.81 -6.25 -5.80
C LEU A 130 16.92 -7.34 -4.74
N ASN A 131 17.76 -8.35 -5.01
CA ASN A 131 18.06 -9.34 -3.97
C ASN A 131 18.77 -8.67 -2.82
N GLY A 132 18.13 -8.65 -1.66
CA GLY A 132 18.64 -8.10 -0.41
C GLY A 132 17.92 -6.84 0.05
N LEU A 133 18.00 -6.64 1.35
CA LEU A 133 17.73 -5.39 2.03
C LEU A 133 19.02 -4.60 2.10
N TRP A 134 18.99 -3.36 1.65
CA TRP A 134 20.15 -2.51 1.52
C TRP A 134 19.92 -1.17 2.17
N TRP A 135 20.99 -0.49 2.58
CA TRP A 135 20.92 0.91 2.94
C TRP A 135 21.96 1.73 2.20
N TYR A 136 21.62 2.99 1.95
CA TYR A 136 22.50 3.97 1.34
C TYR A 136 22.89 4.97 2.39
N GLU A 137 24.20 5.02 2.71
CA GLU A 137 24.77 5.86 3.73
C GLU A 137 24.72 7.33 3.34
N ASN A 138 24.13 8.14 4.22
CA ASN A 138 24.06 9.58 4.06
C ASN A 138 25.47 10.19 4.30
N PRO A 139 26.15 10.71 3.25
CA PRO A 139 27.48 11.26 3.40
C PRO A 139 27.51 12.62 4.09
N LYS A 140 26.36 13.15 4.53
CA LYS A 140 26.18 14.51 5.11
C LYS A 140 26.76 15.60 4.21
N LYS A 141 26.76 15.33 2.93
CA LYS A 141 27.32 16.22 1.92
C LYS A 141 26.46 16.17 0.65
N PRO A 142 25.79 17.26 0.28
CA PRO A 142 25.01 17.30 -0.93
C PRO A 142 25.85 17.11 -2.20
N GLY A 143 25.21 16.60 -3.25
CA GLY A 143 25.80 16.48 -4.58
C GLY A 143 26.82 15.34 -4.76
N VAL A 144 26.86 14.38 -3.82
CA VAL A 144 27.67 13.16 -3.98
C VAL A 144 26.76 11.94 -4.06
N MET A 145 27.21 10.90 -4.77
CA MET A 145 26.50 9.61 -4.82
C MET A 145 26.70 8.88 -3.49
N TRP A 146 25.60 8.32 -2.96
CA TRP A 146 25.61 7.60 -1.69
C TRP A 146 26.15 6.19 -1.86
N GLN A 147 26.90 5.74 -0.85
CA GLN A 147 27.45 4.39 -0.82
C GLN A 147 26.40 3.39 -0.34
N ARG A 148 26.28 2.27 -1.07
CA ARG A 148 25.36 1.18 -0.73
C ARG A 148 26.01 0.14 0.16
N HIS A 149 25.30 -0.30 1.20
CA HIS A 149 25.69 -1.34 2.13
C HIS A 149 24.59 -2.40 2.26
N PHE A 150 25.01 -3.65 2.47
CA PHE A 150 24.11 -4.79 2.62
C PHE A 150 23.67 -4.96 4.06
N ILE A 151 22.37 -5.26 4.28
CA ILE A 151 21.82 -5.59 5.60
C ILE A 151 21.52 -7.09 5.68
N ALA A 152 20.66 -7.60 4.81
CA ALA A 152 20.19 -8.99 4.81
C ALA A 152 19.76 -9.47 3.43
N ASP A 153 19.67 -10.79 3.28
CA ASP A 153 19.00 -11.37 2.12
C ASP A 153 17.48 -11.06 2.20
N SER A 154 16.93 -10.57 1.11
CA SER A 154 15.52 -10.31 0.92
C SER A 154 15.14 -10.63 -0.52
N TYR A 155 13.97 -11.21 -0.74
CA TYR A 155 13.56 -11.72 -2.04
C TYR A 155 12.12 -11.35 -2.33
N ASP A 156 11.85 -11.01 -3.59
CA ASP A 156 10.50 -10.81 -4.09
C ASP A 156 9.64 -9.90 -3.18
N THR A 157 10.24 -8.79 -2.72
CA THR A 157 9.63 -7.86 -1.77
C THR A 157 9.10 -6.64 -2.50
N GLU A 158 7.81 -6.35 -2.35
CA GLU A 158 7.18 -5.14 -2.95
C GLU A 158 6.89 -4.04 -1.93
N GLY A 159 7.08 -4.29 -0.65
CA GLY A 159 6.84 -3.30 0.40
C GLY A 159 7.11 -3.84 1.80
N GLY A 160 6.87 -3.03 2.79
CA GLY A 160 7.06 -3.35 4.19
C GLY A 160 6.15 -2.55 5.11
N ALA A 161 6.28 -2.81 6.40
CA ALA A 161 5.61 -2.07 7.46
C ALA A 161 6.62 -1.67 8.53
N THR A 162 6.44 -0.48 9.11
CA THR A 162 7.25 0.01 10.21
C THR A 162 6.43 0.09 11.50
N GLY A 163 7.07 -0.24 12.61
CA GLY A 163 6.47 -0.19 13.95
C GLY A 163 7.46 -0.65 15.00
N ASP A 164 7.18 -0.36 16.26
CA ASP A 164 8.01 -0.77 17.40
C ASP A 164 7.63 -2.20 17.81
N LEU A 165 8.36 -3.18 17.30
CA LEU A 165 8.10 -4.60 17.55
C LEU A 165 8.70 -5.10 18.88
N ASN A 166 9.81 -4.51 19.32
CA ASN A 166 10.51 -4.94 20.53
C ASN A 166 10.18 -4.07 21.77
N GLY A 167 9.42 -2.99 21.61
CA GLY A 167 8.99 -2.11 22.68
C GLY A 167 10.06 -1.14 23.18
N ASP A 168 11.06 -0.84 22.36
CA ASP A 168 12.17 0.08 22.72
C ASP A 168 11.87 1.56 22.41
N GLY A 169 10.71 1.84 21.81
CA GLY A 169 10.25 3.18 21.44
C GLY A 169 10.79 3.69 20.12
N LYS A 170 11.44 2.84 19.33
CA LYS A 170 11.92 3.14 17.98
C LYS A 170 11.22 2.26 16.93
N PRO A 171 11.07 2.74 15.70
CA PRO A 171 10.48 1.93 14.66
C PRO A 171 11.46 0.85 14.16
N ASP A 172 10.95 -0.37 14.02
CA ASP A 172 11.53 -1.49 13.28
C ASP A 172 10.93 -1.58 11.88
N LEU A 173 11.52 -2.39 11.02
CA LEU A 173 11.01 -2.66 9.68
C LEU A 173 10.68 -4.14 9.52
N ALA A 174 9.46 -4.47 9.14
CA ALA A 174 9.05 -5.82 8.77
C ALA A 174 8.79 -5.92 7.27
N LEU A 175 9.24 -7.02 6.66
CA LEU A 175 9.18 -7.29 5.22
C LEU A 175 8.57 -8.66 4.94
N ALA A 176 7.70 -8.72 3.94
CA ALA A 176 7.19 -9.95 3.36
C ALA A 176 8.02 -10.34 2.12
N HIS A 177 8.21 -11.65 1.90
CA HIS A 177 9.02 -12.20 0.81
C HIS A 177 8.20 -13.02 -0.20
N TYR A 178 6.91 -12.78 -0.30
CA TYR A 178 5.98 -13.40 -1.24
C TYR A 178 6.12 -14.93 -1.33
N ASN A 179 5.90 -15.62 -0.20
CA ASN A 179 6.00 -17.10 -0.07
C ASN A 179 7.40 -17.69 -0.30
N HIS A 180 8.45 -16.91 -0.11
CA HIS A 180 9.81 -17.37 -0.34
C HIS A 180 10.43 -17.99 0.91
N SER A 181 10.51 -17.25 2.02
CA SER A 181 11.28 -17.67 3.20
C SER A 181 10.64 -17.38 4.56
N GLY A 182 9.49 -16.72 4.60
CA GLY A 182 8.88 -16.16 5.81
C GLY A 182 9.19 -14.68 5.98
N ILE A 183 8.74 -14.12 7.08
CA ILE A 183 8.86 -12.71 7.39
C ILE A 183 10.27 -12.39 7.89
N LEU A 184 10.83 -11.31 7.41
CA LEU A 184 12.03 -10.69 7.95
C LEU A 184 11.62 -9.45 8.74
N TRP A 185 12.16 -9.23 9.93
CA TRP A 185 12.12 -7.91 10.55
C TRP A 185 13.50 -7.48 11.04
N VAL A 186 13.72 -6.17 11.11
CA VAL A 186 15.03 -5.58 11.41
C VAL A 186 14.88 -4.52 12.48
N ASP A 187 15.62 -4.70 13.58
CA ASP A 187 15.81 -3.73 14.64
C ASP A 187 17.01 -2.83 14.29
N PHE A 188 16.75 -1.53 14.18
CA PHE A 188 17.73 -0.49 13.91
C PHE A 188 18.18 0.27 15.19
N SER A 189 17.84 -0.20 16.37
CA SER A 189 18.16 0.48 17.63
C SER A 189 19.63 0.48 17.98
N GLY A 190 20.39 -0.48 17.44
CA GLY A 190 21.86 -0.63 17.65
C GLY A 190 22.68 -0.13 16.48
N THR A 191 24.00 0.08 16.68
CA THR A 191 24.95 0.52 15.63
C THR A 191 25.14 -0.47 14.48
N THR A 192 24.54 -1.63 14.56
CA THR A 192 24.46 -2.63 13.51
C THR A 192 23.03 -3.19 13.52
N PRO A 193 22.33 -3.17 12.40
CA PRO A 193 20.98 -3.72 12.31
C PRO A 193 20.94 -5.18 12.77
N LYS A 194 19.98 -5.52 13.62
CA LYS A 194 19.71 -6.91 13.98
C LYS A 194 18.60 -7.45 13.13
N VAL A 195 18.86 -8.57 12.48
CA VAL A 195 17.94 -9.21 11.54
C VAL A 195 17.32 -10.43 12.19
N HIS A 196 16.01 -10.49 12.15
CA HIS A 196 15.19 -11.55 12.73
C HIS A 196 14.33 -12.20 11.65
N ALA A 197 14.05 -13.49 11.82
CA ALA A 197 13.16 -14.24 10.92
C ALA A 197 11.96 -14.78 11.71
N VAL A 198 10.76 -14.63 11.14
CA VAL A 198 9.50 -15.07 11.77
C VAL A 198 8.72 -15.95 10.82
N GLY A 199 8.26 -17.11 11.32
CA GLY A 199 7.46 -18.04 10.54
C GLY A 199 8.24 -18.71 9.42
N GLY A 200 7.50 -19.10 8.38
CA GLY A 200 8.02 -19.72 7.17
C GLY A 200 7.17 -19.34 5.97
N LYS A 201 7.50 -19.86 4.80
CA LYS A 201 6.82 -19.51 3.55
C LYS A 201 5.30 -19.72 3.55
N GLU A 202 4.80 -20.61 4.41
CA GLU A 202 3.35 -20.88 4.52
C GLU A 202 2.59 -19.73 5.20
N GLN A 203 3.28 -18.89 5.97
CA GLN A 203 2.73 -17.72 6.66
C GLN A 203 3.09 -16.41 5.97
N ASP A 204 4.01 -16.46 5.02
CA ASP A 204 4.44 -15.33 4.21
C ASP A 204 3.53 -15.15 2.98
N GLY A 205 3.46 -13.95 2.42
CA GLY A 205 2.64 -13.68 1.24
C GLY A 205 2.84 -12.26 0.73
N HIS A 206 1.93 -11.81 -0.14
CA HIS A 206 1.88 -10.43 -0.57
C HIS A 206 1.14 -9.58 0.47
N GLY A 207 1.80 -8.59 1.03
CA GLY A 207 1.27 -7.75 2.10
C GLY A 207 1.80 -8.10 3.49
N ILE A 208 2.06 -7.07 4.27
CA ILE A 208 2.50 -7.15 5.66
C ILE A 208 1.98 -5.94 6.43
N GLY A 209 1.81 -6.08 7.74
CA GLY A 209 1.41 -4.99 8.63
C GLY A 209 1.94 -5.20 10.04
N ILE A 210 1.83 -4.16 10.85
CA ILE A 210 2.19 -4.18 12.26
C ILE A 210 1.04 -3.52 13.04
N ALA A 211 0.48 -4.24 14.03
CA ALA A 211 -0.56 -3.71 14.91
C ALA A 211 -0.68 -4.59 16.17
N ASP A 212 -1.17 -4.04 17.28
CA ASP A 212 -1.54 -4.80 18.48
C ASP A 212 -2.94 -5.42 18.28
N VAL A 213 -2.97 -6.67 17.79
CA VAL A 213 -4.22 -7.35 17.39
C VAL A 213 -5.08 -7.76 18.57
N ASP A 214 -4.47 -8.14 19.68
CA ASP A 214 -5.22 -8.67 20.83
C ASP A 214 -5.28 -7.72 22.03
N GLY A 215 -4.74 -6.51 21.90
CA GLY A 215 -4.82 -5.47 22.91
C GLY A 215 -3.90 -5.70 24.11
N ASP A 216 -2.83 -6.50 23.95
CA ASP A 216 -1.89 -6.79 25.04
C ASP A 216 -0.80 -5.73 25.22
N GLY A 217 -0.79 -4.72 24.36
CA GLY A 217 0.17 -3.61 24.38
C GLY A 217 1.46 -3.87 23.63
N LYS A 218 1.57 -4.98 22.89
CA LYS A 218 2.69 -5.30 22.03
C LYS A 218 2.27 -5.29 20.57
N ALA A 219 3.17 -4.84 19.72
CA ALA A 219 2.92 -4.88 18.28
C ALA A 219 3.11 -6.29 17.73
N ASP A 220 2.13 -6.78 16.99
CA ASP A 220 2.11 -8.06 16.29
C ASP A 220 2.42 -7.87 14.80
N ILE A 221 2.80 -8.94 14.10
CA ILE A 221 3.03 -8.93 12.65
C ILE A 221 1.81 -9.51 11.94
N LEU A 222 1.23 -8.74 11.03
CA LEU A 222 0.10 -9.12 10.18
C LEU A 222 0.59 -9.66 8.85
N THR A 223 0.01 -10.76 8.37
CA THR A 223 0.27 -11.34 7.05
C THR A 223 -1.04 -11.61 6.31
N PRO A 224 -1.04 -11.93 5.02
CA PRO A 224 -2.27 -12.29 4.32
C PRO A 224 -2.99 -13.53 4.84
N TYR A 225 -2.32 -14.35 5.63
CA TYR A 225 -2.84 -15.65 6.10
C TYR A 225 -3.16 -15.69 7.60
N GLY A 226 -2.90 -14.60 8.30
CA GLY A 226 -3.08 -14.50 9.75
C GLY A 226 -2.09 -13.52 10.36
N TRP A 227 -1.76 -13.75 11.61
CA TRP A 227 -0.87 -12.87 12.36
C TRP A 227 0.03 -13.64 13.32
N PHE A 228 1.19 -13.06 13.60
CA PHE A 228 2.10 -13.55 14.62
C PHE A 228 1.95 -12.69 15.86
N LYS A 229 1.38 -13.29 16.91
CA LYS A 229 1.33 -12.67 18.23
C LYS A 229 2.74 -12.52 18.79
N ASN A 230 3.08 -11.33 19.20
CA ASN A 230 4.35 -11.02 19.84
C ASN A 230 4.35 -11.49 21.30
N ILE A 231 5.05 -12.58 21.58
CA ILE A 231 5.29 -13.04 22.95
C ILE A 231 6.53 -12.35 23.53
N ASP A 232 7.62 -12.34 22.74
CA ASP A 232 8.93 -11.79 23.14
C ASP A 232 9.78 -11.64 21.87
N ALA A 233 9.65 -10.49 21.18
CA ALA A 233 10.27 -10.25 19.87
C ALA A 233 11.80 -10.29 19.95
N ASP A 234 12.41 -9.76 21.03
CA ASP A 234 13.86 -9.78 21.25
C ASP A 234 14.46 -11.20 21.30
N HIS A 235 13.65 -12.20 21.60
CA HIS A 235 14.05 -13.61 21.68
C HIS A 235 13.37 -14.49 20.62
N ASP A 236 12.85 -13.89 19.56
CA ASP A 236 12.19 -14.56 18.42
C ASP A 236 11.04 -15.49 18.83
N LYS A 237 10.26 -15.09 19.87
CA LYS A 237 9.13 -15.86 20.36
C LYS A 237 7.81 -15.29 19.84
N TRP A 238 7.25 -15.97 18.89
CA TRP A 238 5.99 -15.61 18.23
C TRP A 238 5.00 -16.77 18.32
N GLU A 239 3.70 -16.46 18.40
CA GLU A 239 2.62 -17.44 18.32
C GLU A 239 1.80 -17.19 17.06
N TRP A 240 1.67 -18.19 16.19
CA TRP A 240 0.94 -18.07 14.95
C TRP A 240 -0.57 -18.24 15.10
N HIS A 241 -1.34 -17.35 14.53
CA HIS A 241 -2.79 -17.36 14.42
C HIS A 241 -3.22 -17.26 12.96
N GLY A 242 -3.67 -18.38 12.38
CA GLY A 242 -4.14 -18.45 10.99
C GLY A 242 -5.61 -18.07 10.86
N ASP A 243 -5.95 -16.85 11.24
CA ASP A 243 -7.31 -16.39 11.48
C ASP A 243 -8.06 -15.95 10.22
N TRP A 244 -7.37 -15.66 9.12
CA TRP A 244 -7.95 -15.12 7.89
C TRP A 244 -7.19 -15.52 6.62
N GLN A 245 -7.79 -15.16 5.45
CA GLN A 245 -7.18 -15.29 4.13
C GLN A 245 -7.51 -14.03 3.33
N LEU A 246 -6.54 -13.14 3.16
CA LEU A 246 -6.73 -11.83 2.53
C LEU A 246 -6.45 -11.85 1.02
N GLY A 247 -5.78 -12.89 0.51
CA GLY A 247 -5.24 -12.90 -0.86
C GLY A 247 -4.00 -12.03 -0.99
N ASP A 248 -3.78 -11.44 -2.15
CA ASP A 248 -2.64 -10.54 -2.41
C ASP A 248 -2.91 -9.15 -1.82
N ALA A 249 -2.80 -9.05 -0.49
CA ALA A 249 -3.04 -7.81 0.22
C ALA A 249 -1.97 -6.75 -0.12
N GLY A 250 -2.34 -5.46 -0.10
CA GLY A 250 -1.41 -4.34 -0.26
C GLY A 250 -0.54 -4.07 0.97
N PHE A 251 0.22 -2.99 0.95
CA PHE A 251 1.17 -2.58 1.98
C PHE A 251 0.82 -1.19 2.56
N PRO A 252 0.86 -0.99 3.87
CA PRO A 252 0.76 -2.04 4.87
C PRO A 252 -0.65 -2.61 4.98
N ILE A 253 -0.79 -3.81 5.54
CA ILE A 253 -2.04 -4.25 6.15
C ILE A 253 -2.21 -3.40 7.40
N LEU A 254 -3.31 -2.65 7.50
CA LEU A 254 -3.51 -1.69 8.57
C LEU A 254 -4.33 -2.27 9.72
N GLY A 255 -3.90 -2.00 10.95
CA GLY A 255 -4.73 -2.18 12.13
C GLY A 255 -5.38 -0.87 12.53
N TYR A 256 -6.69 -0.86 12.75
CA TYR A 256 -7.46 0.29 13.23
C TYR A 256 -8.81 -0.14 13.81
N ASP A 257 -9.23 0.43 14.93
CA ASP A 257 -10.57 0.24 15.49
C ASP A 257 -11.58 1.06 14.66
N VAL A 258 -12.15 0.41 13.63
CA VAL A 258 -13.03 1.05 12.64
C VAL A 258 -14.38 1.43 13.21
N ASN A 259 -14.91 0.64 14.16
CA ASN A 259 -16.27 0.76 14.65
C ASN A 259 -16.39 1.27 16.11
N ASP A 260 -15.27 1.72 16.70
CA ASP A 260 -15.16 2.27 18.06
C ASP A 260 -15.61 1.28 19.15
N ASP A 261 -15.34 -0.03 18.93
CA ASP A 261 -15.70 -1.08 19.90
C ASP A 261 -14.51 -1.47 20.80
N GLY A 262 -13.37 -0.83 20.64
CA GLY A 262 -12.16 -1.03 21.42
C GLY A 262 -11.32 -2.22 20.99
N LYS A 263 -11.62 -2.86 19.85
CA LYS A 263 -10.85 -3.97 19.29
C LYS A 263 -10.15 -3.54 18.01
N MET A 264 -9.01 -4.15 17.76
CA MET A 264 -8.26 -3.91 16.54
C MET A 264 -8.90 -4.61 15.35
N ASP A 265 -9.38 -3.85 14.38
CA ASP A 265 -9.83 -4.34 13.08
C ASP A 265 -8.70 -4.28 12.07
N ILE A 266 -8.86 -4.95 10.92
CA ILE A 266 -7.85 -5.04 9.87
C ILE A 266 -8.38 -4.43 8.58
N ILE A 267 -7.67 -3.43 8.03
CA ILE A 267 -8.00 -2.83 6.72
C ILE A 267 -6.97 -3.28 5.69
N TYR A 268 -7.42 -3.70 4.51
CA TYR A 268 -6.54 -4.14 3.43
C TYR A 268 -7.13 -3.90 2.04
N GLY A 269 -6.27 -3.65 1.07
CA GLY A 269 -6.58 -3.57 -0.36
C GLY A 269 -6.10 -4.81 -1.11
N GLN A 270 -6.67 -5.11 -2.26
CA GLN A 270 -6.18 -6.15 -3.16
C GLN A 270 -5.12 -5.57 -4.11
N GLY A 271 -3.86 -5.97 -3.93
CA GLY A 271 -2.75 -5.50 -4.74
C GLY A 271 -2.87 -5.87 -6.22
N HIS A 272 -3.38 -7.06 -6.53
CA HIS A 272 -3.48 -7.62 -7.89
C HIS A 272 -4.90 -7.89 -8.37
N SER A 273 -5.90 -7.38 -7.66
CA SER A 273 -7.31 -7.55 -8.01
C SER A 273 -8.12 -6.33 -7.57
N TYR A 274 -9.45 -6.42 -7.72
CA TYR A 274 -10.37 -5.42 -7.21
C TYR A 274 -10.62 -5.59 -5.73
N GLY A 275 -10.75 -4.49 -5.01
CA GLY A 275 -11.38 -4.44 -3.71
C GLY A 275 -10.52 -3.88 -2.58
N LEU A 276 -11.21 -3.13 -1.75
CA LEU A 276 -10.79 -2.57 -0.48
C LEU A 276 -11.75 -3.06 0.59
N TYR A 277 -11.22 -3.60 1.67
CA TYR A 277 -12.00 -4.32 2.66
C TYR A 277 -11.52 -4.01 4.08
N TRP A 278 -12.37 -4.32 5.06
CA TRP A 278 -11.94 -4.45 6.42
C TRP A 278 -12.50 -5.71 7.08
N LEU A 279 -11.77 -6.26 8.01
CA LEU A 279 -12.18 -7.36 8.86
C LEU A 279 -12.51 -6.81 10.25
N GLU A 280 -13.77 -6.90 10.64
CA GLU A 280 -14.22 -6.58 11.98
C GLU A 280 -13.84 -7.70 12.95
N GLN A 281 -13.11 -7.36 14.00
CA GLN A 281 -12.81 -8.29 15.08
C GLN A 281 -13.99 -8.41 16.04
N GLN A 282 -14.54 -9.60 16.17
CA GLN A 282 -15.61 -9.89 17.12
C GLN A 282 -15.17 -10.96 18.13
N GLY A 283 -15.64 -10.83 19.40
CA GLY A 283 -15.21 -11.71 20.48
C GLY A 283 -13.76 -11.44 20.93
N GLU A 284 -13.23 -12.31 21.78
CA GLU A 284 -11.89 -12.20 22.34
C GLU A 284 -11.30 -13.59 22.59
N GLY A 285 -9.96 -13.70 22.60
CA GLY A 285 -9.25 -14.95 22.86
C GLY A 285 -9.75 -16.09 21.97
N ALA A 286 -10.15 -17.21 22.55
CA ALA A 286 -10.65 -18.38 21.82
C ALA A 286 -12.01 -18.16 21.13
N SER A 287 -12.75 -17.09 21.44
CA SER A 287 -14.00 -16.73 20.78
C SER A 287 -13.80 -15.69 19.65
N ARG A 288 -12.56 -15.25 19.40
CA ARG A 288 -12.24 -14.30 18.34
C ARG A 288 -12.70 -14.84 16.99
N ARG A 289 -13.34 -14.00 16.21
CA ARG A 289 -13.71 -14.27 14.83
C ARG A 289 -13.67 -12.98 14.04
N TRP A 290 -13.55 -13.11 12.74
CA TRP A 290 -13.39 -12.00 11.80
C TRP A 290 -14.58 -11.96 10.84
N VAL A 291 -15.16 -10.77 10.68
CA VAL A 291 -16.26 -10.53 9.73
C VAL A 291 -15.78 -9.59 8.65
N LYS A 292 -15.79 -10.07 7.41
CA LYS A 292 -15.34 -9.28 6.25
C LYS A 292 -16.42 -8.30 5.81
N HIS A 293 -16.05 -7.04 5.70
CA HIS A 293 -16.87 -5.96 5.14
C HIS A 293 -16.21 -5.38 3.90
N VAL A 294 -17.06 -4.99 2.94
CA VAL A 294 -16.61 -4.32 1.72
C VAL A 294 -16.57 -2.82 1.96
N ILE A 295 -15.42 -2.19 1.70
CA ILE A 295 -15.29 -0.73 1.64
C ILE A 295 -15.56 -0.27 0.21
N ASP A 296 -14.80 -0.78 -0.78
CA ASP A 296 -14.93 -0.39 -2.18
C ASP A 296 -14.42 -1.51 -3.12
N GLU A 297 -15.21 -1.89 -4.11
CA GLU A 297 -14.83 -2.85 -5.15
C GLU A 297 -14.82 -2.22 -6.54
N SER A 298 -14.82 -0.89 -6.63
CA SER A 298 -14.96 -0.18 -7.92
C SER A 298 -13.64 -0.02 -8.66
N TYR A 299 -12.49 -0.23 -8.01
CA TYR A 299 -11.17 -0.14 -8.63
C TYR A 299 -10.23 -1.23 -8.10
N SER A 300 -9.11 -1.41 -8.77
CA SER A 300 -8.18 -2.53 -8.56
C SER A 300 -6.78 -2.06 -8.21
N GLN A 301 -5.90 -3.03 -7.92
CA GLN A 301 -4.45 -2.82 -7.74
C GLN A 301 -4.11 -1.85 -6.61
N ILE A 302 -4.72 -2.09 -5.46
CA ILE A 302 -4.54 -1.31 -4.24
C ILE A 302 -3.30 -1.83 -3.51
N HIS A 303 -2.12 -1.29 -3.85
CA HIS A 303 -0.85 -1.72 -3.26
C HIS A 303 -0.48 -0.95 -2.01
N SER A 304 -0.97 0.28 -1.85
CA SER A 304 -0.58 1.13 -0.72
C SER A 304 -1.78 1.71 0.00
N LEU A 305 -1.69 1.73 1.32
CA LEU A 305 -2.69 2.29 2.22
C LEU A 305 -2.00 3.14 3.28
N ALA A 306 -2.65 4.20 3.72
CA ALA A 306 -2.22 5.00 4.87
C ALA A 306 -3.44 5.48 5.66
N LEU A 307 -3.23 5.78 6.94
CA LEU A 307 -4.19 6.46 7.81
C LEU A 307 -3.59 7.77 8.27
N ALA A 308 -4.30 8.89 8.07
CA ALA A 308 -3.91 10.19 8.58
C ALA A 308 -5.13 11.09 8.74
N ASP A 309 -5.13 11.92 9.76
CA ASP A 309 -6.15 12.95 10.00
C ASP A 309 -5.87 14.17 9.12
N ILE A 310 -6.26 14.07 7.83
CA ILE A 310 -5.99 15.09 6.82
C ILE A 310 -6.92 16.31 6.91
N ASP A 311 -8.06 16.19 7.58
CA ASP A 311 -8.97 17.31 7.78
C ASP A 311 -8.95 17.88 9.20
N GLY A 312 -8.18 17.28 10.13
CA GLY A 312 -7.95 17.75 11.49
C GLY A 312 -9.17 17.62 12.39
N ASP A 313 -10.06 16.64 12.14
CA ASP A 313 -11.23 16.38 12.98
C ASP A 313 -10.96 15.36 14.13
N GLY A 314 -9.76 14.78 14.16
CA GLY A 314 -9.29 13.83 15.16
C GLY A 314 -9.60 12.36 14.83
N VAL A 315 -10.19 12.09 13.66
CA VAL A 315 -10.40 10.75 13.13
C VAL A 315 -9.60 10.60 11.85
N PRO A 316 -8.68 9.64 11.74
CA PRO A 316 -7.88 9.51 10.53
C PRO A 316 -8.75 9.08 9.34
N GLU A 317 -8.47 9.64 8.18
CA GLU A 317 -8.94 9.16 6.90
C GLU A 317 -8.08 8.00 6.40
N LEU A 318 -8.72 7.05 5.71
CA LEU A 318 -8.03 6.03 4.95
C LEU A 318 -7.67 6.57 3.57
N ILE A 319 -6.37 6.61 3.25
CA ILE A 319 -5.83 7.10 1.99
C ILE A 319 -5.34 5.89 1.17
N THR A 320 -5.69 5.85 -0.12
CA THR A 320 -5.24 4.79 -1.01
C THR A 320 -5.43 5.17 -2.48
N GLY A 321 -4.88 4.37 -3.38
CA GLY A 321 -5.01 4.61 -4.81
C GLY A 321 -4.72 3.37 -5.64
N LYS A 322 -4.97 3.48 -6.94
CA LYS A 322 -4.71 2.43 -7.92
C LYS A 322 -3.26 2.51 -8.40
N ARG A 323 -2.52 1.40 -8.33
CA ARG A 323 -1.21 1.24 -9.00
C ARG A 323 -1.39 1.13 -10.51
N TYR A 324 -0.52 1.74 -11.27
CA TYR A 324 -0.55 1.72 -12.74
C TYR A 324 -0.08 0.39 -13.31
N ARG A 325 -0.90 -0.27 -14.13
CA ARG A 325 -0.57 -1.43 -14.96
C ARG A 325 0.21 -2.54 -14.24
N GLY A 326 -0.35 -3.11 -13.17
CA GLY A 326 0.26 -4.26 -12.52
C GLY A 326 0.50 -5.41 -13.51
N HIS A 327 1.60 -6.15 -13.33
CA HIS A 327 2.02 -7.29 -14.15
C HIS A 327 1.95 -7.04 -15.66
N SER A 328 2.52 -5.91 -16.14
CA SER A 328 2.51 -5.52 -17.55
C SER A 328 1.12 -5.36 -18.17
N GLY A 329 0.12 -5.05 -17.33
CA GLY A 329 -1.26 -4.90 -17.76
C GLY A 329 -2.08 -6.21 -17.76
N ASN A 330 -1.57 -7.27 -17.14
CA ASN A 330 -2.28 -8.56 -17.08
C ASN A 330 -3.23 -8.69 -15.89
N ASP A 331 -3.07 -7.86 -14.88
CA ASP A 331 -3.97 -7.87 -13.72
C ASP A 331 -5.36 -7.34 -14.05
N PRO A 332 -6.40 -7.82 -13.36
CA PRO A 332 -7.74 -7.28 -13.48
C PRO A 332 -7.76 -5.76 -13.27
N GLY A 333 -8.40 -5.03 -14.18
CA GLY A 333 -8.50 -3.57 -14.11
C GLY A 333 -7.23 -2.80 -14.41
N SER A 334 -6.18 -3.42 -14.96
CA SER A 334 -4.90 -2.74 -15.25
C SER A 334 -5.02 -1.48 -16.10
N TYR A 335 -6.04 -1.43 -16.95
CA TYR A 335 -6.30 -0.31 -17.86
C TYR A 335 -7.44 0.60 -17.39
N ASP A 336 -8.01 0.33 -16.23
CA ASP A 336 -9.02 1.22 -15.64
C ASP A 336 -8.37 2.56 -15.25
N PRO A 337 -9.17 3.64 -15.16
CA PRO A 337 -8.68 4.95 -14.78
C PRO A 337 -7.85 4.96 -13.51
N LEU A 338 -6.78 5.76 -13.49
CA LEU A 338 -5.98 5.98 -12.28
C LEU A 338 -6.78 6.81 -11.29
N VAL A 339 -6.70 6.40 -10.03
CA VAL A 339 -7.40 7.06 -8.93
C VAL A 339 -6.54 7.11 -7.69
N VAL A 340 -6.65 8.21 -6.96
CA VAL A 340 -6.20 8.36 -5.57
C VAL A 340 -7.39 8.91 -4.80
N TYR A 341 -7.74 8.24 -3.73
CA TYR A 341 -8.89 8.56 -2.90
C TYR A 341 -8.52 8.68 -1.42
N TYR A 342 -9.31 9.43 -0.67
CA TYR A 342 -9.42 9.26 0.76
C TYR A 342 -10.82 8.86 1.16
N TYR A 343 -10.96 8.21 2.30
CA TYR A 343 -12.24 7.76 2.85
C TYR A 343 -12.37 8.27 4.28
N LYS A 344 -13.41 9.05 4.54
CA LYS A 344 -13.80 9.37 5.90
C LYS A 344 -14.44 8.16 6.57
N ILE A 345 -14.08 7.94 7.82
CA ILE A 345 -14.55 6.80 8.62
C ILE A 345 -15.62 7.29 9.62
N ASP A 346 -16.87 6.88 9.43
CA ASP A 346 -17.88 6.99 10.46
C ASP A 346 -17.71 5.82 11.43
N ARG A 347 -16.94 6.01 12.48
CA ARG A 347 -16.63 4.98 13.47
C ARG A 347 -17.85 4.43 14.17
N LYS A 348 -18.93 5.22 14.36
CA LYS A 348 -20.16 4.74 15.01
C LYS A 348 -20.96 3.79 14.13
N ALA A 349 -20.88 3.98 12.81
CA ALA A 349 -21.59 3.17 11.84
C ALA A 349 -20.70 2.09 11.20
N GLY A 350 -19.37 2.12 11.40
CA GLY A 350 -18.42 1.28 10.69
C GLY A 350 -18.49 1.50 9.18
N GLN A 351 -18.64 2.76 8.75
CA GLN A 351 -18.88 3.10 7.36
C GLN A 351 -17.80 4.03 6.80
N PHE A 352 -17.54 3.87 5.50
CA PHE A 352 -16.55 4.65 4.77
C PHE A 352 -17.23 5.51 3.70
N THR A 353 -16.89 6.81 3.65
CA THR A 353 -17.35 7.72 2.60
C THR A 353 -16.17 8.16 1.76
N ARG A 354 -16.20 7.82 0.46
CA ARG A 354 -15.12 8.09 -0.49
C ARG A 354 -15.13 9.52 -1.02
N TYR A 355 -13.94 10.11 -1.06
CA TYR A 355 -13.67 11.42 -1.66
C TYR A 355 -12.48 11.34 -2.62
N PRO A 356 -12.48 12.09 -3.73
CA PRO A 356 -11.37 12.09 -4.68
C PRO A 356 -10.23 12.99 -4.21
N ILE A 357 -9.00 12.52 -4.42
CA ILE A 357 -7.77 13.33 -4.40
C ILE A 357 -7.34 13.58 -5.84
N ALA A 358 -7.21 12.54 -6.65
CA ALA A 358 -6.93 12.62 -8.07
C ALA A 358 -7.68 11.52 -8.83
N VAL A 359 -8.25 11.85 -9.99
CA VAL A 359 -9.04 10.92 -10.81
C VAL A 359 -8.77 11.15 -12.30
N ASN A 360 -8.53 10.09 -13.06
CA ASN A 360 -8.27 10.13 -14.50
C ASN A 360 -7.04 10.96 -14.92
N GLY A 361 -6.16 11.30 -13.96
CA GLY A 361 -4.92 12.04 -14.20
C GLY A 361 -3.73 11.10 -14.41
N THR A 362 -2.55 11.62 -14.09
CA THR A 362 -1.28 10.87 -14.07
C THR A 362 -0.94 10.33 -12.68
N ALA A 363 -1.56 10.85 -11.64
CA ALA A 363 -1.31 10.42 -10.28
C ALA A 363 -1.91 9.03 -10.03
N ALA A 364 -1.08 8.16 -9.48
CA ALA A 364 -1.42 6.78 -9.16
C ALA A 364 -0.82 6.41 -7.81
N GLY A 365 -1.42 5.47 -7.10
CA GLY A 365 -0.78 4.85 -5.95
C GLY A 365 0.47 4.08 -6.40
N GLY A 366 1.53 4.12 -5.61
CA GLY A 366 2.68 3.24 -5.72
C GLY A 366 2.57 2.08 -4.73
N THR A 367 3.70 1.65 -4.20
CA THR A 367 3.76 0.68 -3.10
C THR A 367 3.75 1.34 -1.72
N GLN A 368 3.92 2.66 -1.67
CA GLN A 368 3.89 3.45 -0.43
C GLN A 368 3.15 4.78 -0.63
N PHE A 369 2.46 5.21 0.44
CA PHE A 369 2.06 6.60 0.64
C PHE A 369 2.85 7.19 1.79
N LEU A 370 3.33 8.39 1.60
CA LEU A 370 3.87 9.24 2.64
C LEU A 370 2.77 10.22 3.07
N VAL A 371 2.59 10.39 4.38
CA VAL A 371 1.59 11.27 4.98
C VAL A 371 2.28 12.15 6.03
N GLN A 372 2.49 13.42 5.72
CA GLN A 372 3.26 14.34 6.55
C GLN A 372 2.98 15.78 6.13
N ASP A 373 3.08 16.75 7.05
CA ASP A 373 3.19 18.19 6.70
C ASP A 373 4.50 18.41 5.95
N LEU A 374 4.43 18.44 4.61
CA LEU A 374 5.61 18.52 3.75
C LEU A 374 6.01 19.95 3.44
N ASP A 375 5.07 20.88 3.32
CA ASP A 375 5.36 22.27 3.01
C ASP A 375 5.49 23.17 4.24
N GLY A 376 5.24 22.63 5.43
CA GLY A 376 5.41 23.32 6.72
C GLY A 376 4.29 24.29 7.03
N ASP A 377 3.08 24.07 6.51
CA ASP A 377 1.93 24.96 6.74
C ASP A 377 1.01 24.53 7.87
N GLY A 378 1.19 23.32 8.38
CA GLY A 378 0.53 22.81 9.57
C GLY A 378 -0.65 21.87 9.26
N ASP A 379 -0.90 21.55 7.99
CA ASP A 379 -1.81 20.48 7.63
C ASP A 379 -1.06 19.27 7.05
N ILE A 380 -1.74 18.14 6.88
CA ILE A 380 -1.10 16.91 6.42
C ILE A 380 -1.22 16.80 4.91
N ASP A 381 -0.08 16.76 4.26
CA ASP A 381 0.10 16.48 2.84
C ASP A 381 0.30 15.00 2.57
N LEU A 382 0.28 14.66 1.29
CA LEU A 382 0.53 13.30 0.82
C LEU A 382 1.62 13.29 -0.26
N ALA A 383 2.38 12.20 -0.33
CA ALA A 383 3.22 11.93 -1.49
C ALA A 383 3.21 10.45 -1.82
N THR A 384 3.41 10.12 -3.10
CA THR A 384 3.55 8.74 -3.57
C THR A 384 4.44 8.69 -4.80
N ALA A 385 5.07 7.54 -5.02
CA ALA A 385 5.83 7.26 -6.21
C ALA A 385 5.31 6.00 -6.89
N GLY A 386 5.41 5.95 -8.20
CA GLY A 386 4.96 4.79 -8.96
C GLY A 386 5.45 4.85 -10.40
N LYS A 387 4.96 3.93 -11.23
CA LYS A 387 5.29 3.86 -12.67
C LYS A 387 4.94 5.13 -13.45
N THR A 388 4.12 5.99 -12.88
CA THR A 388 3.73 7.28 -13.48
C THR A 388 4.57 8.45 -13.01
N GLY A 389 5.52 8.21 -12.12
CA GLY A 389 6.42 9.21 -11.53
C GLY A 389 6.11 9.52 -10.07
N VAL A 390 6.75 10.56 -9.57
CA VAL A 390 6.62 11.03 -8.18
C VAL A 390 5.62 12.17 -8.12
N HIS A 391 4.65 12.04 -7.22
CA HIS A 391 3.58 13.01 -7.02
C HIS A 391 3.55 13.50 -5.57
N PHE A 392 3.41 14.80 -5.42
CA PHE A 392 3.14 15.48 -4.16
C PHE A 392 1.72 16.06 -4.23
N PHE A 393 0.92 15.81 -3.21
CA PHE A 393 -0.45 16.29 -3.08
C PHE A 393 -0.47 17.26 -1.91
N GLU A 394 -0.38 18.56 -2.24
CA GLU A 394 -0.49 19.65 -1.29
C GLU A 394 -1.92 19.74 -0.79
N ASN A 395 -2.12 19.60 0.50
CA ASN A 395 -3.42 19.78 1.14
C ASN A 395 -3.77 21.26 1.15
N LEU A 396 -4.96 21.60 0.72
CA LEU A 396 -5.41 22.98 0.61
C LEU A 396 -6.32 23.41 1.77
N LYS A 397 -6.29 22.71 2.89
CA LYS A 397 -7.01 23.12 4.11
C LYS A 397 -6.41 24.40 4.66
N VAL A 398 -5.08 24.52 4.69
CA VAL A 398 -4.34 25.75 4.95
C VAL A 398 -3.74 26.24 3.64
N ASP A 399 -4.53 26.90 2.82
CA ASP A 399 -4.11 27.32 1.49
C ASP A 399 -3.54 28.74 1.51
N ARG A 400 -2.29 28.87 1.11
CA ARG A 400 -1.53 30.11 1.01
C ARG A 400 -1.59 30.75 -0.38
N VAL A 401 -2.17 30.04 -1.35
CA VAL A 401 -2.27 30.50 -2.73
C VAL A 401 -3.53 31.36 -2.92
N PRO A 402 -3.48 32.48 -3.65
CA PRO A 402 -4.64 33.30 -3.95
C PRO A 402 -5.76 32.46 -4.60
N LYS A 403 -7.00 32.72 -4.20
CA LYS A 403 -8.19 31.97 -4.65
C LYS A 403 -8.29 31.85 -6.17
N GLU A 404 -7.90 32.90 -6.91
CA GLU A 404 -7.92 32.94 -8.38
C GLU A 404 -6.93 31.98 -9.03
N THR A 405 -5.80 31.70 -8.37
CA THR A 405 -4.81 30.73 -8.83
C THR A 405 -5.29 29.33 -8.48
N ARG A 406 -5.87 29.15 -7.30
CA ARG A 406 -6.43 27.92 -6.77
C ARG A 406 -7.47 27.28 -7.69
N GLU A 407 -8.42 28.10 -8.17
CA GLU A 407 -9.49 27.62 -9.06
C GLU A 407 -8.96 27.15 -10.42
N LYS A 408 -7.84 27.70 -10.90
CA LYS A 408 -7.22 27.29 -12.16
C LYS A 408 -6.47 25.96 -12.04
N ASP A 409 -5.76 25.75 -10.95
CA ASP A 409 -4.94 24.56 -10.73
C ASP A 409 -5.82 23.34 -10.42
N LEU A 410 -6.87 23.51 -9.64
CA LEU A 410 -7.86 22.44 -9.40
C LEU A 410 -8.56 21.96 -10.68
N LEU A 411 -8.78 22.86 -11.65
CA LEU A 411 -9.40 22.51 -12.93
C LEU A 411 -8.45 21.74 -13.87
N LEU A 412 -7.13 21.86 -13.70
CA LEU A 412 -6.13 21.23 -14.58
C LEU A 412 -5.82 19.80 -14.19
N ASP A 413 -5.75 19.49 -12.90
CA ASP A 413 -5.36 18.15 -12.44
C ASP A 413 -6.52 17.30 -11.90
N THR A 414 -7.49 17.95 -11.34
CA THR A 414 -8.67 17.22 -10.86
C THR A 414 -9.76 17.20 -11.89
N GLN A 415 -9.62 17.49 -13.19
CA GLN A 415 -10.71 17.53 -14.16
C GLN A 415 -11.91 16.67 -13.69
N TRP A 416 -12.41 17.07 -12.55
CA TRP A 416 -13.64 16.55 -11.99
C TRP A 416 -14.73 17.17 -12.85
N PRO A 417 -15.33 16.43 -13.81
CA PRO A 417 -16.22 17.04 -14.78
C PRO A 417 -17.59 17.37 -14.19
N PHE A 418 -17.77 17.34 -12.87
CA PHE A 418 -19.13 17.24 -12.34
C PHE A 418 -19.40 18.21 -11.20
N GLU A 419 -19.90 19.35 -11.56
CA GLU A 419 -20.88 20.02 -10.71
C GLU A 419 -22.17 19.17 -10.74
N GLY A 420 -22.39 18.36 -9.72
CA GLY A 420 -23.72 17.94 -9.32
C GLY A 420 -24.23 16.57 -9.75
N GLU A 421 -23.58 15.79 -10.61
CA GLU A 421 -24.03 14.42 -10.93
C GLU A 421 -22.88 13.43 -10.89
N GLY A 422 -22.94 12.48 -9.97
CA GLY A 422 -21.96 11.40 -9.89
C GLY A 422 -21.89 10.61 -11.19
N VAL A 423 -20.69 10.49 -11.78
CA VAL A 423 -20.46 9.56 -12.87
C VAL A 423 -20.65 8.16 -12.36
N VAL A 424 -21.74 7.56 -12.72
CA VAL A 424 -21.83 6.11 -12.76
C VAL A 424 -20.96 5.69 -13.94
N VAL A 425 -19.72 5.26 -13.66
CA VAL A 425 -18.94 4.52 -14.66
C VAL A 425 -19.73 3.26 -14.95
N LYS A 426 -20.57 3.30 -15.97
CA LYS A 426 -21.12 2.06 -16.53
C LYS A 426 -19.93 1.32 -17.10
N GLN A 427 -19.61 0.21 -16.48
CA GLN A 427 -18.76 -0.80 -17.09
C GLN A 427 -19.51 -1.22 -18.36
N GLU A 428 -19.08 -0.73 -19.52
CA GLU A 428 -19.50 -1.34 -20.78
C GLU A 428 -18.84 -2.70 -20.81
N ASP A 429 -19.67 -3.74 -20.81
CA ASP A 429 -19.26 -5.12 -21.00
C ASP A 429 -18.76 -5.31 -22.44
N GLY A 430 -17.59 -4.76 -22.75
CA GLY A 430 -16.84 -5.08 -23.95
C GLY A 430 -16.16 -6.45 -23.76
N PRO A 431 -16.07 -7.28 -24.82
CA PRO A 431 -15.40 -8.57 -24.71
C PRO A 431 -13.94 -8.34 -24.34
N ARG A 432 -13.52 -8.93 -23.21
CA ARG A 432 -12.12 -8.95 -22.78
C ARG A 432 -11.30 -9.71 -23.82
N PRO A 433 -10.17 -9.18 -24.30
CA PRO A 433 -9.26 -9.99 -25.10
C PRO A 433 -8.77 -11.17 -24.23
N GLN A 434 -8.82 -12.38 -24.83
CA GLN A 434 -8.31 -13.61 -24.22
C GLN A 434 -6.80 -13.61 -24.19
#